data_7089f315682b2183a8ef24c2e46a4195
#
_entry.id   7089f315682b2183a8ef24c2e46a4195
#
_cell.length_a   1.000
_cell.length_b   1.000
_cell.length_c   1.000
_cell.angle_alpha   90.00
_cell.angle_beta   90.00
_cell.angle_gamma   90.00
#
_symmetry.space_group_name_H-M   'P 1'
#
loop_
_entity.id
_entity.type
_entity.pdbx_description
1 polymer ?
#
loop_
_entity_poly.entity_id
_entity_poly.type
_entity_poly.pdbx_seq_one_letter_code
_entity_poly.pdbx_strand_id
1 'polypeptide(L)'
;YVIIKVNNLHDRKMAKKIYEASKAGVKIKIIARSVNSVINGVKGMSDNVEAISIVDHLLEHARVIVFCNGGKEKVYIGSSDWMRRNLDRRVEVMTPILDGNIKKMLLDVINLQLADNVKARRWNAELANDYVKSDGAEVRSQYAIYDYFSQQLKESEAKKH
;
A
#
# COMPACT_ATOMS: atom_id res chain seq x y z
N TYR A 1 3.66 9.01 -9.13
CA TYR A 1 3.13 7.73 -8.62
C TYR A 1 2.11 7.93 -7.52
N VAL A 2 1.32 6.88 -7.29
CA VAL A 2 0.40 6.77 -6.15
C VAL A 2 0.58 5.40 -5.50
N ILE A 3 0.57 5.35 -4.16
CA ILE A 3 0.53 4.09 -3.42
C ILE A 3 -0.76 4.09 -2.59
N ILE A 4 -1.51 3.00 -2.68
CA ILE A 4 -2.79 2.83 -2.01
C ILE A 4 -2.71 1.58 -1.15
N LYS A 5 -2.69 1.73 0.19
CA LYS A 5 -2.87 0.63 1.12
C LYS A 5 -4.24 0.73 1.75
N VAL A 6 -5.05 -0.29 1.53
CA VAL A 6 -6.41 -0.40 2.08
C VAL A 6 -6.72 -1.85 2.44
N ASN A 7 -7.77 -2.07 3.20
CA ASN A 7 -8.26 -3.41 3.43
C ASN A 7 -9.10 -3.91 2.24
N ASN A 8 -9.99 -3.05 1.72
CA ASN A 8 -10.84 -3.36 0.58
C ASN A 8 -10.87 -2.21 -0.44
N LEU A 9 -10.78 -2.57 -1.72
CA LEU A 9 -10.96 -1.69 -2.85
C LEU A 9 -12.06 -2.27 -3.76
N HIS A 10 -13.28 -1.76 -3.64
CA HIS A 10 -14.45 -2.28 -4.37
C HIS A 10 -15.41 -1.17 -4.84
N ASP A 11 -14.99 0.08 -4.84
CA ASP A 11 -15.79 1.18 -5.38
C ASP A 11 -15.52 1.38 -6.87
N ARG A 12 -16.59 1.38 -7.68
CA ARG A 12 -16.48 1.50 -9.15
C ARG A 12 -15.92 2.85 -9.59
N LYS A 13 -16.24 3.94 -8.87
CA LYS A 13 -15.76 5.28 -9.21
C LYS A 13 -14.25 5.37 -8.97
N MET A 14 -13.79 4.81 -7.85
CA MET A 14 -12.37 4.76 -7.52
C MET A 14 -11.60 3.84 -8.48
N ALA A 15 -12.12 2.66 -8.81
CA ALA A 15 -11.50 1.78 -9.81
C ALA A 15 -11.37 2.48 -11.17
N LYS A 16 -12.42 3.21 -11.61
CA LYS A 16 -12.38 4.00 -12.84
C LYS A 16 -11.28 5.08 -12.78
N LYS A 17 -11.15 5.79 -11.66
CA LYS A 17 -10.10 6.80 -11.48
C LYS A 17 -8.69 6.20 -11.50
N ILE A 18 -8.50 5.00 -10.96
CA ILE A 18 -7.23 4.27 -11.05
C ILE A 18 -6.89 3.97 -12.51
N TYR A 19 -7.84 3.47 -13.30
CA TYR A 19 -7.61 3.21 -14.72
C TYR A 19 -7.35 4.48 -15.53
N GLU A 20 -8.08 5.56 -15.26
CA GLU A 20 -7.84 6.86 -15.89
C GLU A 20 -6.42 7.36 -15.58
N ALA A 21 -5.97 7.27 -14.33
CA ALA A 21 -4.63 7.66 -13.91
C ALA A 21 -3.55 6.76 -14.54
N SER A 22 -3.77 5.44 -14.60
CA SER A 22 -2.87 4.50 -15.28
C SER A 22 -2.69 4.85 -16.75
N LYS A 23 -3.79 5.14 -17.48
CA LYS A 23 -3.75 5.58 -18.88
C LYS A 23 -3.01 6.90 -19.07
N ALA A 24 -3.04 7.77 -18.06
CA ALA A 24 -2.29 9.02 -18.06
C ALA A 24 -0.80 8.85 -17.67
N GLY A 25 -0.32 7.61 -17.51
CA GLY A 25 1.07 7.30 -17.22
C GLY A 25 1.44 7.31 -15.72
N VAL A 26 0.46 7.43 -14.83
CA VAL A 26 0.71 7.39 -13.38
C VAL A 26 0.98 5.94 -12.95
N LYS A 27 2.13 5.70 -12.33
CA LYS A 27 2.45 4.42 -11.70
C LYS A 27 1.66 4.27 -10.41
N ILE A 28 0.91 3.17 -10.27
CA ILE A 28 0.02 2.94 -9.14
C ILE A 28 0.37 1.60 -8.50
N LYS A 29 0.66 1.62 -7.19
CA LYS A 29 0.89 0.42 -6.39
C LYS A 29 -0.23 0.27 -5.37
N ILE A 30 -0.82 -0.91 -5.32
CA ILE A 30 -1.94 -1.21 -4.42
C ILE A 30 -1.55 -2.35 -3.49
N ILE A 31 -1.77 -2.15 -2.19
CA ILE A 31 -1.72 -3.20 -1.18
C ILE A 31 -3.15 -3.35 -0.65
N ALA A 32 -3.88 -4.36 -1.14
CA ALA A 32 -5.25 -4.62 -0.74
C ALA A 32 -5.33 -5.99 -0.06
N ARG A 33 -5.65 -6.00 1.23
CA ARG A 33 -5.63 -7.25 2.01
C ARG A 33 -6.69 -8.26 1.57
N SER A 34 -7.93 -7.80 1.36
CA SER A 34 -9.09 -8.69 1.26
C SER A 34 -9.77 -8.64 -0.11
N VAL A 35 -10.23 -7.48 -0.54
CA VAL A 35 -10.94 -7.32 -1.82
C VAL A 35 -10.24 -6.28 -2.68
N ASN A 36 -9.95 -6.65 -3.91
CA ASN A 36 -9.49 -5.73 -4.95
C ASN A 36 -10.29 -5.96 -6.24
N SER A 37 -11.03 -4.95 -6.68
CA SER A 37 -11.79 -4.97 -7.94
C SER A 37 -11.04 -4.33 -9.10
N VAL A 38 -9.80 -3.91 -8.89
CA VAL A 38 -8.94 -3.38 -9.95
C VAL A 38 -8.17 -4.53 -10.58
N ILE A 39 -8.40 -4.77 -11.86
CA ILE A 39 -7.62 -5.72 -12.65
C ILE A 39 -6.37 -5.00 -13.12
N ASN A 40 -5.21 -5.50 -12.75
CA ASN A 40 -3.91 -4.93 -13.10
C ASN A 40 -3.24 -5.67 -14.25
N GLY A 41 -2.32 -4.99 -14.95
CA GLY A 41 -1.55 -5.55 -16.06
C GLY A 41 -2.32 -5.71 -17.37
N VAL A 42 -3.51 -5.12 -17.51
CA VAL A 42 -4.28 -5.17 -18.77
C VAL A 42 -3.81 -4.07 -19.70
N LYS A 43 -3.29 -4.47 -20.87
CA LYS A 43 -2.74 -3.56 -21.89
C LYS A 43 -3.76 -2.48 -22.31
N GLY A 44 -3.33 -1.24 -22.28
CA GLY A 44 -4.13 -0.06 -22.65
C GLY A 44 -5.14 0.36 -21.56
N MET A 45 -5.19 -0.33 -20.42
CA MET A 45 -6.10 0.01 -19.33
C MET A 45 -5.39 0.18 -17.99
N SER A 46 -4.60 -0.80 -17.60
CA SER A 46 -3.94 -0.84 -16.29
C SER A 46 -2.46 -1.23 -16.38
N ASP A 47 -1.79 -0.84 -17.45
CA ASP A 47 -0.36 -1.11 -17.70
C ASP A 47 0.54 -0.62 -16.55
N ASN A 48 0.11 0.44 -15.87
CA ASN A 48 0.87 1.08 -14.80
C ASN A 48 0.32 0.75 -13.40
N VAL A 49 -0.50 -0.30 -13.27
CA VAL A 49 -1.05 -0.75 -11.99
C VAL A 49 -0.42 -2.06 -11.57
N GLU A 50 0.13 -2.07 -10.37
CA GLU A 50 0.59 -3.27 -9.67
C GLU A 50 -0.22 -3.42 -8.39
N ALA A 51 -0.69 -4.62 -8.08
CA ALA A 51 -1.43 -4.85 -6.85
C ALA A 51 -0.99 -6.16 -6.19
N ILE A 52 -0.86 -6.09 -4.86
CA ILE A 52 -0.54 -7.23 -4.00
C ILE A 52 -1.51 -7.32 -2.83
N SER A 53 -1.61 -8.50 -2.25
CA SER A 53 -2.20 -8.70 -0.94
C SER A 53 -1.16 -9.31 0.00
N ILE A 54 -1.23 -8.96 1.28
CA ILE A 54 -0.42 -9.54 2.35
C ILE A 54 -1.35 -10.07 3.42
N VAL A 55 -1.32 -11.39 3.64
CA VAL A 55 -2.01 -12.08 4.73
C VAL A 55 -0.97 -12.91 5.45
N ASP A 56 -0.70 -12.58 6.70
CA ASP A 56 0.32 -13.21 7.51
C ASP A 56 -0.14 -13.32 8.97
N HIS A 57 0.75 -13.39 9.95
CA HIS A 57 0.43 -13.55 11.38
C HIS A 57 -0.42 -12.43 11.95
N LEU A 58 -0.12 -11.19 11.58
CA LEU A 58 -0.80 -10.02 12.11
C LEU A 58 -1.82 -9.48 11.12
N LEU A 59 -2.86 -8.85 11.64
CA LEU A 59 -3.89 -8.23 10.83
C LEU A 59 -3.37 -6.95 10.19
N GLU A 60 -3.29 -6.94 8.86
CA GLU A 60 -2.94 -5.77 8.06
C GLU A 60 -4.17 -4.88 7.85
N HIS A 61 -4.40 -3.92 8.76
CA HIS A 61 -5.62 -3.11 8.75
C HIS A 61 -5.39 -1.61 8.56
N ALA A 62 -4.15 -1.18 8.37
CA ALA A 62 -3.85 0.22 8.11
C ALA A 62 -4.36 0.68 6.73
N ARG A 63 -4.84 1.92 6.65
CA ARG A 63 -5.15 2.59 5.39
C ARG A 63 -4.21 3.77 5.24
N VAL A 64 -3.39 3.70 4.20
CA VAL A 64 -2.38 4.72 3.90
C VAL A 64 -2.45 5.04 2.42
N ILE A 65 -2.47 6.32 2.09
CA ILE A 65 -2.42 6.77 0.71
C ILE A 65 -1.24 7.71 0.53
N VAL A 66 -0.43 7.45 -0.47
CA VAL A 66 0.74 8.25 -0.82
C VAL A 66 0.58 8.80 -2.22
N PHE A 67 0.69 10.10 -2.38
CA PHE A 67 0.80 10.78 -3.68
C PHE A 67 2.21 11.34 -3.84
N CYS A 68 2.85 11.05 -4.97
CA CYS A 68 4.18 11.58 -5.32
C CYS A 68 4.21 13.12 -5.32
N ASN A 69 3.16 13.74 -5.85
CA ASN A 69 2.98 15.20 -5.84
C ASN A 69 4.23 15.97 -6.33
N GLY A 70 4.81 15.53 -7.46
CA GLY A 70 5.99 16.18 -8.03
C GLY A 70 7.26 16.06 -7.17
N GLY A 71 7.41 14.95 -6.43
CA GLY A 71 8.55 14.70 -5.54
C GLY A 71 8.40 15.30 -4.12
N LYS A 72 7.24 15.92 -3.82
CA LYS A 72 6.88 16.41 -2.47
C LYS A 72 5.75 15.55 -1.94
N GLU A 73 6.06 14.31 -1.57
CA GLU A 73 5.07 13.31 -1.21
C GLU A 73 4.06 13.82 -0.18
N LYS A 74 2.78 13.58 -0.48
CA LYS A 74 1.67 13.75 0.45
C LYS A 74 1.24 12.39 0.94
N VAL A 75 1.32 12.18 2.24
CA VAL A 75 0.94 10.93 2.91
C VAL A 75 -0.29 11.18 3.76
N TYR A 76 -1.27 10.29 3.64
CA TYR A 76 -2.51 10.32 4.40
C TYR A 76 -2.71 8.97 5.08
N ILE A 77 -3.21 9.03 6.32
CA ILE A 77 -3.74 7.85 7.03
C ILE A 77 -5.23 8.03 7.28
N GLY A 78 -5.97 6.94 7.34
CA GLY A 78 -7.41 7.08 7.55
C GLY A 78 -8.12 5.81 7.95
N SER A 79 -9.43 5.94 8.16
CA SER A 79 -10.32 4.85 8.53
C SER A 79 -10.99 4.19 7.31
N SER A 80 -11.03 4.87 6.17
CA SER A 80 -11.84 4.48 5.03
C SER A 80 -11.19 3.40 4.18
N ASP A 81 -11.91 2.32 3.97
CA ASP A 81 -11.72 1.48 2.79
C ASP A 81 -12.35 2.14 1.56
N TRP A 82 -11.94 1.74 0.39
CA TRP A 82 -12.52 2.22 -0.87
C TRP A 82 -13.70 1.34 -1.30
N MET A 83 -14.73 1.34 -0.47
CA MET A 83 -16.00 0.67 -0.70
C MET A 83 -17.13 1.71 -0.70
N ARG A 84 -18.20 1.43 -1.44
CA ARG A 84 -19.37 2.31 -1.52
C ARG A 84 -19.92 2.71 -0.14
N ARG A 85 -19.98 1.76 0.80
CA ARG A 85 -20.46 2.02 2.17
C ARG A 85 -19.59 3.03 2.92
N ASN A 86 -18.27 2.99 2.72
CA ASN A 86 -17.34 3.90 3.37
C ASN A 86 -17.41 5.29 2.74
N LEU A 87 -17.43 5.37 1.39
CA LEU A 87 -17.35 6.63 0.66
C LEU A 87 -18.69 7.38 0.60
N ASP A 88 -19.83 6.66 0.59
CA ASP A 88 -21.14 7.28 0.37
C ASP A 88 -22.03 7.31 1.64
N ARG A 89 -21.75 6.50 2.69
CA ARG A 89 -22.70 6.27 3.79
C ARG A 89 -22.11 6.36 5.20
N ARG A 90 -20.79 6.36 5.36
CA ARG A 90 -20.11 6.44 6.65
C ARG A 90 -19.46 7.79 6.83
N VAL A 91 -19.30 8.19 8.09
CA VAL A 91 -18.37 9.26 8.45
C VAL A 91 -16.99 8.61 8.57
N GLU A 92 -16.07 9.02 7.73
CA GLU A 92 -14.70 8.52 7.68
C GLU A 92 -13.73 9.69 7.84
N VAL A 93 -12.56 9.39 8.37
CA VAL A 93 -11.51 10.40 8.58
C VAL A 93 -10.30 10.07 7.70
N MET A 94 -9.73 11.09 7.07
CA MET A 94 -8.48 11.02 6.34
C MET A 94 -7.60 12.18 6.79
N THR A 95 -6.47 11.85 7.46
CA THR A 95 -5.59 12.84 8.07
C THR A 95 -4.28 12.92 7.30
N PRO A 96 -3.85 14.13 6.87
CA PRO A 96 -2.53 14.32 6.27
C PRO A 96 -1.44 14.19 7.34
N ILE A 97 -0.33 13.55 6.97
CA ILE A 97 0.87 13.47 7.80
C ILE A 97 1.80 14.63 7.42
N LEU A 98 1.93 15.59 8.31
CA LEU A 98 2.72 16.81 8.09
C LEU A 98 4.15 16.66 8.61
N ASP A 99 4.36 15.93 9.71
CA ASP A 99 5.67 15.69 10.28
C ASP A 99 6.54 14.84 9.34
N GLY A 100 7.77 15.31 9.08
CA GLY A 100 8.69 14.68 8.13
C GLY A 100 9.20 13.31 8.61
N ASN A 101 9.41 13.14 9.92
CA ASN A 101 9.92 11.88 10.48
C ASN A 101 8.83 10.80 10.45
N ILE A 102 7.60 11.17 10.83
CA ILE A 102 6.46 10.24 10.76
C ILE A 102 6.17 9.88 9.31
N LYS A 103 6.25 10.84 8.38
CA LYS A 103 6.10 10.59 6.94
C LYS A 103 7.15 9.58 6.45
N LYS A 104 8.42 9.81 6.78
CA LYS A 104 9.51 8.89 6.41
C LYS A 104 9.26 7.48 6.95
N MET A 105 8.93 7.37 8.23
CA MET A 105 8.62 6.09 8.87
C MET A 105 7.48 5.34 8.16
N LEU A 106 6.40 6.02 7.81
CA LEU A 106 5.29 5.42 7.08
C LEU A 106 5.68 4.97 5.67
N LEU A 107 6.50 5.76 4.97
CA LEU A 107 7.04 5.38 3.65
C LEU A 107 7.95 4.16 3.76
N ASP A 108 8.82 4.09 4.76
CA ASP A 108 9.70 2.94 5.00
C ASP A 108 8.86 1.67 5.25
N VAL A 109 7.83 1.74 6.11
CA VAL A 109 6.90 0.62 6.38
C VAL A 109 6.17 0.17 5.10
N ILE A 110 5.66 1.11 4.31
CA ILE A 110 4.97 0.79 3.04
C ILE A 110 5.94 0.16 2.03
N ASN A 111 7.17 0.64 1.96
CA ASN A 111 8.19 0.08 1.07
C ASN A 111 8.59 -1.34 1.49
N LEU A 112 8.71 -1.64 2.79
CA LEU A 112 8.92 -3.00 3.29
C LEU A 112 7.76 -3.93 2.89
N GLN A 113 6.52 -3.46 2.94
CA GLN A 113 5.36 -4.25 2.49
C GLN A 113 5.37 -4.47 0.97
N LEU A 114 5.73 -3.47 0.18
CA LEU A 114 5.85 -3.60 -1.27
C LEU A 114 7.01 -4.52 -1.70
N ALA A 115 8.01 -4.67 -0.84
CA ALA A 115 9.15 -5.55 -1.05
C ALA A 115 8.89 -7.01 -0.61
N ASP A 116 7.75 -7.30 0.04
CA ASP A 116 7.43 -8.64 0.53
C ASP A 116 7.39 -9.65 -0.61
N ASN A 117 8.28 -10.65 -0.56
CA ASN A 117 8.39 -11.75 -1.53
C ASN A 117 8.18 -13.13 -0.88
N VAL A 118 7.71 -13.15 0.39
CA VAL A 118 7.47 -14.37 1.15
C VAL A 118 5.97 -14.61 1.34
N LYS A 119 5.21 -13.57 1.69
CA LYS A 119 3.78 -13.65 1.99
C LYS A 119 2.91 -12.85 1.01
N ALA A 120 3.48 -11.89 0.29
CA ALA A 120 2.72 -11.15 -0.69
C ALA A 120 2.24 -12.05 -1.84
N ARG A 121 1.01 -11.82 -2.27
CA ARG A 121 0.38 -12.47 -3.42
C ARG A 121 0.00 -11.42 -4.46
N ARG A 122 0.17 -11.75 -5.71
CA ARG A 122 -0.17 -10.85 -6.82
C ARG A 122 -1.67 -10.91 -7.12
N TRP A 123 -2.25 -9.76 -7.30
CA TRP A 123 -3.51 -9.62 -8.00
C TRP A 123 -3.21 -9.49 -9.50
N ASN A 124 -3.59 -10.46 -10.28
CA ASN A 124 -3.41 -10.47 -11.74
C ASN A 124 -4.73 -10.71 -12.47
N ALA A 125 -4.75 -10.57 -13.79
CA ALA A 125 -5.96 -10.74 -14.60
C ALA A 125 -6.47 -12.19 -14.55
N GLU A 126 -5.58 -13.16 -14.39
CA GLU A 126 -5.87 -14.58 -14.32
C GLU A 126 -6.44 -15.01 -12.96
N LEU A 127 -6.43 -14.12 -11.96
CA LEU A 127 -6.84 -14.40 -10.57
C LEU A 127 -6.11 -15.61 -9.95
N ALA A 128 -4.89 -15.88 -10.39
CA ALA A 128 -4.10 -17.04 -9.97
C ALA A 128 -3.66 -16.97 -8.50
N ASN A 129 -3.65 -15.78 -7.91
CA ASN A 129 -3.28 -15.55 -6.50
C ASN A 129 -1.88 -16.10 -6.15
N ASP A 130 -0.94 -15.97 -7.09
CA ASP A 130 0.42 -16.45 -6.94
C ASP A 130 1.21 -15.64 -5.92
N TYR A 131 2.12 -16.31 -5.23
CA TYR A 131 3.09 -15.60 -4.40
C TYR A 131 4.01 -14.72 -5.25
N VAL A 132 4.34 -13.53 -4.72
CA VAL A 132 5.39 -12.71 -5.28
C VAL A 132 6.73 -13.43 -5.09
N LYS A 133 7.44 -13.67 -6.18
CA LYS A 133 8.79 -14.26 -6.16
C LYS A 133 9.78 -13.23 -6.68
N SER A 134 10.95 -13.19 -6.09
CA SER A 134 12.09 -12.41 -6.58
C SER A 134 13.37 -13.23 -6.36
N ASP A 135 14.40 -12.94 -7.16
CA ASP A 135 15.72 -13.57 -7.04
C ASP A 135 16.59 -12.94 -5.94
N GLY A 136 16.04 -11.95 -5.22
CA GLY A 136 16.72 -11.26 -4.13
C GLY A 136 16.56 -11.93 -2.77
N ALA A 137 17.08 -11.28 -1.73
CA ALA A 137 16.89 -11.73 -0.35
C ALA A 137 15.40 -11.85 0.01
N GLU A 138 15.08 -12.81 0.87
CA GLU A 138 13.72 -12.97 1.39
C GLU A 138 13.34 -11.79 2.28
N VAL A 139 12.21 -11.15 1.95
CA VAL A 139 11.60 -10.09 2.74
C VAL A 139 10.21 -10.54 3.15
N ARG A 140 10.04 -10.89 4.42
CA ARG A 140 8.73 -11.10 5.06
C ARG A 140 8.38 -9.83 5.80
N SER A 141 7.52 -9.03 5.23
CA SER A 141 7.31 -7.63 5.62
C SER A 141 6.98 -7.44 7.10
N GLN A 142 6.15 -8.29 7.72
CA GLN A 142 5.80 -8.16 9.14
C GLN A 142 7.01 -8.30 10.06
N TYR A 143 7.94 -9.20 9.76
CA TYR A 143 9.18 -9.35 10.53
C TYR A 143 10.17 -8.22 10.22
N ALA A 144 10.30 -7.85 8.96
CA ALA A 144 11.15 -6.74 8.57
C ALA A 144 10.70 -5.41 9.21
N ILE A 145 9.39 -5.18 9.35
CA ILE A 145 8.84 -4.01 10.05
C ILE A 145 9.13 -4.09 11.56
N TYR A 146 9.00 -5.27 12.16
CA TYR A 146 9.37 -5.45 13.56
C TYR A 146 10.86 -5.14 13.81
N ASP A 147 11.75 -5.64 12.97
CA ASP A 147 13.19 -5.41 13.06
C ASP A 147 13.52 -3.92 12.84
N TYR A 148 12.87 -3.28 11.87
CA TYR A 148 12.99 -1.84 11.63
C TYR A 148 12.69 -1.02 12.89
N PHE A 149 11.57 -1.26 13.56
CA PHE A 149 11.21 -0.53 14.78
C PHE A 149 12.10 -0.92 15.96
N SER A 150 12.51 -2.17 16.07
CA SER A 150 13.42 -2.63 17.13
C SER A 150 14.80 -1.95 17.03
N GLN A 151 15.29 -1.76 15.81
CA GLN A 151 16.54 -1.03 15.58
C GLN A 151 16.40 0.45 15.92
N GLN A 152 15.33 1.10 15.51
CA GLN A 152 15.04 2.50 15.82
C GLN A 152 14.98 2.75 17.35
N LEU A 153 14.38 1.83 18.08
CA LEU A 153 14.32 1.91 19.53
C LEU A 153 15.71 1.86 20.16
N LYS A 154 16.54 0.89 19.78
CA LYS A 154 17.94 0.76 20.26
C LYS A 154 18.77 2.01 19.96
N GLU A 155 18.64 2.57 18.76
CA GLU A 155 19.33 3.81 18.38
C GLU A 155 18.86 5.03 19.20
N SER A 156 17.58 5.08 19.53
CA SER A 156 17.01 6.13 20.38
C SER A 156 17.51 6.03 21.83
N GLU A 157 17.63 4.83 22.36
CA GLU A 157 18.16 4.56 23.71
C GLU A 157 19.64 4.89 23.79
N ALA A 158 20.45 4.51 22.79
CA ALA A 158 21.87 4.81 22.73
C ALA A 158 22.19 6.30 22.66
N LYS A 159 21.28 7.13 22.14
CA LYS A 159 21.44 8.60 22.08
C LYS A 159 21.09 9.31 23.39
N LYS A 160 20.51 8.62 24.37
CA LYS A 160 20.15 9.18 25.69
C LYS A 160 21.24 8.98 26.74
N HIS A 161 22.27 8.23 26.40
CA HIS A 161 23.48 8.00 27.21
C HIS A 161 24.70 8.67 26.56
#